data_c6a8b4abfdd8cf056127fdc3872ef30d
#
_entry.id   c6a8b4abfdd8cf056127fdc3872ef30d
#
_cell.length_a   1.000
_cell.length_b   1.000
_cell.length_c   1.000
_cell.angle_alpha   90.00
_cell.angle_beta   90.00
_cell.angle_gamma   90.00
#
_symmetry.space_group_name_H-M   'P 1'
#
loop_
_entity.id
_entity.type
_entity.pdbx_description
1 polymer ?
#
loop_
_entity_poly.entity_id
_entity_poly.type
_entity_poly.pdbx_seq_one_letter_code
_entity_poly.pdbx_strand_id
1 'polypeptide(L)'
;MHSLPPLISDLALILIVAGLVTVLFKRLKQPLVLGYIVAGFLAGPHMPYMPTVQDHSSIETWSSIGVIFLMFSLGLEFSIKKIAAMGMRPILAAAMVMGCMIGVGGATGRLFDWSSTDSLFLGGMLAMSSTTIIYKAFDDLGLRRKRFAGEVLSVLILEDILGILLMVILSATAVSQQFEGGELVKSLLSLGFFLVLWFVVGIYVVPAFLRRARAFINDETLLVVSIGLCFVLVVLADRAGYSSAFGAFIMGSILSETLEAEKIEHLVSPVKDLFGAIFFVSVGMMVDPGILVAHWGAVLVITLAVLGGQMVFGTLSFVVAGHPLRRAMNCGFSLAQIGEFAFIIAALGVSLKV
;
A
#
# COMPACT_ATOMS: atom_id res chain seq x y z
N MET A 1 -35.31 19.26 16.64
CA MET A 1 -34.49 19.31 15.41
C MET A 1 -33.66 18.03 15.40
N HIS A 2 -33.86 17.17 14.42
CA HIS A 2 -32.97 16.02 14.24
C HIS A 2 -31.62 16.56 13.75
N SER A 3 -30.62 16.61 14.63
CA SER A 3 -29.25 16.86 14.23
C SER A 3 -28.78 15.65 13.37
N LEU A 4 -28.21 15.94 12.22
CA LEU A 4 -27.57 14.88 11.40
C LEU A 4 -26.50 14.18 12.26
N PRO A 5 -26.30 12.85 12.09
CA PRO A 5 -25.19 12.17 12.72
C PRO A 5 -23.85 12.85 12.36
N PRO A 6 -22.94 13.06 13.30
CA PRO A 6 -21.66 13.74 13.07
C PRO A 6 -20.88 13.15 11.88
N LEU A 7 -20.95 11.83 11.71
CA LEU A 7 -20.33 11.11 10.59
C LEU A 7 -20.72 11.68 9.21
N ILE A 8 -21.99 12.06 9.01
CA ILE A 8 -22.44 12.56 7.70
C ILE A 8 -21.83 13.94 7.42
N SER A 9 -21.77 14.81 8.43
CA SER A 9 -21.14 16.13 8.31
C SER A 9 -19.63 16.02 8.08
N ASP A 10 -18.99 15.08 8.75
CA ASP A 10 -17.56 14.81 8.64
C ASP A 10 -17.20 14.25 7.25
N LEU A 11 -17.99 13.30 6.74
CA LEU A 11 -17.81 12.81 5.37
C LEU A 11 -18.04 13.90 4.32
N ALA A 12 -19.05 14.76 4.52
CA ALA A 12 -19.28 15.90 3.62
C ALA A 12 -18.07 16.85 3.61
N LEU A 13 -17.55 17.18 4.79
CA LEU A 13 -16.33 18.00 4.94
C LEU A 13 -15.13 17.37 4.20
N ILE A 14 -14.84 16.11 4.50
CA ILE A 14 -13.72 15.36 3.90
C ILE A 14 -13.83 15.37 2.38
N LEU A 15 -14.99 14.98 1.83
CA LEU A 15 -15.17 14.84 0.39
C LEU A 15 -15.15 16.19 -0.33
N ILE A 16 -15.68 17.25 0.27
CA ILE A 16 -15.63 18.61 -0.30
C ILE A 16 -14.19 19.13 -0.32
N VAL A 17 -13.47 19.06 0.81
CA VAL A 17 -12.08 19.54 0.88
C VAL A 17 -11.19 18.71 -0.03
N ALA A 18 -11.32 17.39 -0.02
CA ALA A 18 -10.61 16.50 -0.93
C ALA A 18 -10.87 16.85 -2.39
N GLY A 19 -12.14 17.05 -2.76
CA GLY A 19 -12.52 17.42 -4.12
C GLY A 19 -11.89 18.74 -4.58
N LEU A 20 -11.98 19.78 -3.75
CA LEU A 20 -11.39 21.09 -4.07
C LEU A 20 -9.87 21.04 -4.21
N VAL A 21 -9.19 20.41 -3.25
CA VAL A 21 -7.72 20.30 -3.25
C VAL A 21 -7.24 19.45 -4.42
N THR A 22 -7.91 18.33 -4.72
CA THR A 22 -7.51 17.47 -5.84
C THR A 22 -7.74 18.12 -7.20
N VAL A 23 -8.78 18.95 -7.37
CA VAL A 23 -8.95 19.76 -8.59
C VAL A 23 -7.77 20.71 -8.77
N LEU A 24 -7.32 21.37 -7.68
CA LEU A 24 -6.13 22.22 -7.69
C LEU A 24 -4.87 21.42 -8.06
N PHE A 25 -4.64 20.26 -7.42
CA PHE A 25 -3.49 19.40 -7.67
C PHE A 25 -3.47 18.87 -9.11
N LYS A 26 -4.64 18.49 -9.65
CA LYS A 26 -4.78 18.12 -11.05
C LYS A 26 -4.40 19.25 -12.00
N ARG A 27 -4.81 20.50 -11.68
CA ARG A 27 -4.43 21.70 -12.45
C ARG A 27 -2.92 21.96 -12.38
N LEU A 28 -2.31 21.70 -11.22
CA LEU A 28 -0.86 21.82 -10.99
C LEU A 28 -0.08 20.61 -11.53
N LYS A 29 -0.74 19.64 -12.17
CA LYS A 29 -0.16 18.38 -12.64
C LYS A 29 0.55 17.57 -11.54
N GLN A 30 0.07 17.66 -10.30
CA GLN A 30 0.59 16.90 -9.16
C GLN A 30 -0.21 15.60 -8.93
N PRO A 31 0.39 14.57 -8.29
CA PRO A 31 -0.30 13.33 -7.92
C PRO A 31 -1.51 13.61 -7.03
N LEU A 32 -2.65 12.93 -7.29
CA LEU A 32 -3.89 13.12 -6.53
C LEU A 32 -3.75 12.70 -5.07
N VAL A 33 -2.95 11.68 -4.79
CA VAL A 33 -2.67 11.19 -3.42
C VAL A 33 -2.11 12.30 -2.54
N LEU A 34 -1.16 13.10 -3.05
CA LEU A 34 -0.65 14.26 -2.31
C LEU A 34 -1.75 15.29 -2.05
N GLY A 35 -2.67 15.47 -3.00
CA GLY A 35 -3.84 16.33 -2.82
C GLY A 35 -4.74 15.85 -1.68
N TYR A 36 -4.99 14.55 -1.57
CA TYR A 36 -5.78 13.97 -0.48
C TYR A 36 -5.10 14.14 0.89
N ILE A 37 -3.78 13.93 0.98
CA ILE A 37 -3.01 14.14 2.21
C ILE A 37 -3.06 15.61 2.63
N VAL A 38 -2.87 16.55 1.69
CA VAL A 38 -2.97 18.00 1.98
C VAL A 38 -4.40 18.37 2.38
N ALA A 39 -5.43 17.81 1.74
CA ALA A 39 -6.82 18.00 2.12
C ALA A 39 -7.07 17.53 3.56
N GLY A 40 -6.53 16.38 3.93
CA GLY A 40 -6.60 15.85 5.29
C GLY A 40 -5.91 16.72 6.32
N PHE A 41 -4.72 17.20 6.01
CA PHE A 41 -4.01 18.17 6.85
C PHE A 41 -4.84 19.45 7.09
N LEU A 42 -5.48 19.97 6.04
CA LEU A 42 -6.33 21.16 6.13
C LEU A 42 -7.62 20.93 6.93
N ALA A 43 -8.24 19.73 6.82
CA ALA A 43 -9.46 19.35 7.53
C ALA A 43 -9.17 18.72 8.91
N GLY A 44 -7.89 18.53 9.24
CA GLY A 44 -7.45 17.85 10.45
C GLY A 44 -7.49 18.75 11.72
N PRO A 45 -7.35 18.13 12.90
CA PRO A 45 -7.49 18.81 14.19
C PRO A 45 -6.40 19.85 14.48
N HIS A 46 -5.30 19.82 13.73
CA HIS A 46 -4.15 20.72 13.92
C HIS A 46 -4.28 22.06 13.17
N MET A 47 -5.39 22.27 12.43
CA MET A 47 -5.66 23.50 11.68
C MET A 47 -6.78 24.32 12.35
N PRO A 48 -6.44 25.33 13.16
CA PRO A 48 -7.40 26.05 14.02
C PRO A 48 -8.41 26.92 13.26
N TYR A 49 -8.21 27.14 11.96
CA TYR A 49 -9.03 28.07 11.15
C TYR A 49 -10.02 27.37 10.22
N MET A 50 -10.05 26.03 10.19
CA MET A 50 -10.93 25.25 9.34
C MET A 50 -11.90 24.41 10.18
N PRO A 51 -13.09 24.08 9.65
CA PRO A 51 -13.93 23.06 10.27
C PRO A 51 -13.16 21.75 10.38
N THR A 52 -13.23 21.10 11.51
CA THR A 52 -12.53 19.83 11.77
C THR A 52 -13.52 18.71 11.95
N VAL A 53 -13.05 17.49 11.68
CA VAL A 53 -13.78 16.24 11.92
C VAL A 53 -14.08 16.09 13.42
N GLN A 54 -15.32 15.71 13.74
CA GLN A 54 -15.79 15.54 15.12
C GLN A 54 -15.73 14.08 15.59
N ASP A 55 -15.98 13.13 14.69
CA ASP A 55 -16.02 11.69 14.99
C ASP A 55 -14.80 10.97 14.38
N HIS A 56 -13.67 11.05 15.10
CA HIS A 56 -12.42 10.40 14.68
C HIS A 56 -12.54 8.88 14.57
N SER A 57 -13.32 8.22 15.44
CA SER A 57 -13.44 6.76 15.46
C SER A 57 -14.15 6.23 14.21
N SER A 58 -15.17 6.94 13.75
CA SER A 58 -15.84 6.61 12.50
C SER A 58 -14.93 6.83 11.30
N ILE A 59 -14.12 7.89 11.30
CA ILE A 59 -13.17 8.15 10.22
C ILE A 59 -12.06 7.09 10.16
N GLU A 60 -11.56 6.62 11.31
CA GLU A 60 -10.63 5.49 11.37
C GLU A 60 -11.23 4.22 10.77
N THR A 61 -12.52 3.96 11.04
CA THR A 61 -13.24 2.82 10.45
C THR A 61 -13.34 2.94 8.93
N TRP A 62 -13.71 4.12 8.42
CA TRP A 62 -13.79 4.37 6.98
C TRP A 62 -12.41 4.33 6.31
N SER A 63 -11.38 4.81 7.00
CA SER A 63 -9.98 4.70 6.58
C SER A 63 -9.55 3.23 6.44
N SER A 64 -9.90 2.40 7.41
CA SER A 64 -9.63 0.95 7.38
C SER A 64 -10.33 0.27 6.19
N ILE A 65 -11.58 0.66 5.90
CA ILE A 65 -12.28 0.21 4.69
C ILE A 65 -11.53 0.66 3.42
N GLY A 66 -10.97 1.87 3.42
CA GLY A 66 -10.11 2.36 2.35
C GLY A 66 -8.90 1.47 2.09
N VAL A 67 -8.19 1.08 3.14
CA VAL A 67 -7.06 0.13 3.03
C VAL A 67 -7.53 -1.23 2.48
N ILE A 68 -8.68 -1.73 2.93
CA ILE A 68 -9.26 -2.98 2.43
C ILE A 68 -9.50 -2.91 0.91
N PHE A 69 -10.12 -1.84 0.41
CA PHE A 69 -10.37 -1.68 -1.03
C PHE A 69 -9.08 -1.47 -1.83
N LEU A 70 -8.11 -0.73 -1.31
CA LEU A 70 -6.79 -0.58 -1.94
C LEU A 70 -6.10 -1.95 -2.08
N MET A 71 -6.06 -2.74 -1.01
CA MET A 71 -5.44 -4.06 -1.01
C MET A 71 -6.20 -5.07 -1.87
N PHE A 72 -7.52 -5.01 -1.88
CA PHE A 72 -8.36 -5.83 -2.74
C PHE A 72 -8.11 -5.55 -4.22
N SER A 73 -8.07 -4.28 -4.61
CA SER A 73 -7.76 -3.87 -5.99
C SER A 73 -6.35 -4.31 -6.40
N LEU A 74 -5.38 -4.14 -5.52
CA LEU A 74 -4.03 -4.60 -5.78
C LEU A 74 -3.96 -6.12 -5.98
N GLY A 75 -4.73 -6.88 -5.16
CA GLY A 75 -4.89 -8.30 -5.33
C GLY A 75 -5.48 -8.68 -6.70
N LEU A 76 -6.46 -7.91 -7.21
CA LEU A 76 -7.04 -8.11 -8.54
C LEU A 76 -6.02 -7.89 -9.69
N GLU A 77 -5.08 -6.96 -9.50
CA GLU A 77 -4.00 -6.70 -10.47
C GLU A 77 -2.90 -7.76 -10.40
N PHE A 78 -2.83 -8.52 -9.29
CA PHE A 78 -1.81 -9.54 -9.05
C PHE A 78 -2.01 -10.75 -9.96
N SER A 79 -0.96 -11.10 -10.73
CA SER A 79 -0.96 -12.31 -11.55
C SER A 79 0.39 -13.00 -11.51
N ILE A 80 0.42 -14.24 -11.04
CA ILE A 80 1.62 -15.08 -10.99
C ILE A 80 2.21 -15.28 -12.40
N LYS A 81 1.35 -15.34 -13.43
CA LYS A 81 1.79 -15.49 -14.82
C LYS A 81 2.55 -14.26 -15.32
N LYS A 82 2.07 -13.05 -14.96
CA LYS A 82 2.76 -11.79 -15.29
C LYS A 82 4.14 -11.73 -14.65
N ILE A 83 4.26 -12.12 -13.38
CA ILE A 83 5.54 -12.16 -12.65
C ILE A 83 6.52 -13.14 -13.31
N ALA A 84 6.07 -14.35 -13.58
CA ALA A 84 6.90 -15.37 -14.23
C ALA A 84 7.41 -14.92 -15.62
N ALA A 85 6.63 -14.11 -16.33
CA ALA A 85 6.99 -13.55 -17.63
C ALA A 85 8.02 -12.42 -17.58
N MET A 86 8.20 -11.74 -16.43
CA MET A 86 9.16 -10.62 -16.28
C MET A 86 10.64 -11.05 -16.31
N GLY A 87 10.91 -12.32 -16.02
CA GLY A 87 12.26 -12.87 -15.97
C GLY A 87 12.98 -12.56 -14.64
N MET A 88 14.18 -13.14 -14.49
CA MET A 88 14.92 -13.11 -13.22
C MET A 88 15.55 -11.75 -12.88
N ARG A 89 15.90 -10.93 -13.85
CA ARG A 89 16.62 -9.66 -13.62
C ARG A 89 15.82 -8.64 -12.82
N PRO A 90 14.56 -8.31 -13.16
CA PRO A 90 13.73 -7.42 -12.35
C PRO A 90 13.46 -7.99 -10.95
N ILE A 91 13.26 -9.32 -10.83
CA ILE A 91 13.03 -9.99 -9.54
C ILE A 91 14.24 -9.80 -8.62
N LEU A 92 15.46 -10.04 -9.15
CA LEU A 92 16.68 -9.85 -8.39
C LEU A 92 16.88 -8.38 -7.99
N ALA A 93 16.62 -7.43 -8.91
CA ALA A 93 16.73 -6.01 -8.61
C ALA A 93 15.74 -5.58 -7.54
N ALA A 94 14.46 -5.96 -7.64
CA ALA A 94 13.42 -5.63 -6.66
C ALA A 94 13.74 -6.21 -5.28
N ALA A 95 14.08 -7.51 -5.20
CA ALA A 95 14.43 -8.15 -3.93
C ALA A 95 15.65 -7.51 -3.26
N MET A 96 16.66 -7.13 -4.06
CA MET A 96 17.88 -6.53 -3.56
C MET A 96 17.65 -5.08 -3.09
N VAL A 97 16.95 -4.24 -3.86
CA VAL A 97 16.69 -2.87 -3.43
C VAL A 97 15.84 -2.85 -2.17
N MET A 98 14.77 -3.66 -2.11
CA MET A 98 13.93 -3.77 -0.92
C MET A 98 14.71 -4.26 0.29
N GLY A 99 15.50 -5.33 0.16
CA GLY A 99 16.32 -5.86 1.26
C GLY A 99 17.33 -4.85 1.78
N CYS A 100 18.00 -4.12 0.88
CA CYS A 100 18.92 -3.05 1.26
C CYS A 100 18.21 -1.89 1.96
N MET A 101 17.04 -1.46 1.45
CA MET A 101 16.28 -0.35 2.05
C MET A 101 15.69 -0.74 3.40
N ILE A 102 15.26 -1.99 3.61
CA ILE A 102 14.89 -2.49 4.93
C ILE A 102 16.09 -2.40 5.89
N GLY A 103 17.27 -2.75 5.42
CA GLY A 103 18.52 -2.59 6.20
C GLY A 103 18.84 -1.12 6.52
N VAL A 104 18.66 -0.20 5.57
CA VAL A 104 18.84 1.25 5.78
C VAL A 104 17.86 1.77 6.82
N GLY A 105 16.57 1.42 6.73
CA GLY A 105 15.57 1.82 7.72
C GLY A 105 15.85 1.22 9.09
N GLY A 106 16.25 -0.05 9.15
CA GLY A 106 16.69 -0.70 10.38
C GLY A 106 17.90 -0.02 11.04
N ALA A 107 18.88 0.40 10.25
CA ALA A 107 20.02 1.17 10.73
C ALA A 107 19.61 2.58 11.19
N THR A 108 18.73 3.24 10.44
CA THR A 108 18.22 4.58 10.77
C THR A 108 17.40 4.58 12.06
N GLY A 109 16.52 3.58 12.25
CA GLY A 109 15.73 3.46 13.48
C GLY A 109 16.63 3.23 14.72
N ARG A 110 17.66 2.42 14.58
CA ARG A 110 18.65 2.20 15.67
C ARG A 110 19.44 3.45 16.01
N LEU A 111 19.67 4.37 15.06
CA LEU A 111 20.29 5.68 15.34
C LEU A 111 19.45 6.55 16.29
N PHE A 112 18.15 6.30 16.34
CA PHE A 112 17.20 7.01 17.21
C PHE A 112 16.78 6.17 18.43
N ASP A 113 17.47 5.07 18.72
CA ASP A 113 17.16 4.14 19.80
C ASP A 113 15.72 3.56 19.73
N TRP A 114 15.18 3.43 18.51
CA TRP A 114 13.87 2.83 18.29
C TRP A 114 13.92 1.31 18.49
N SER A 115 12.79 0.72 18.84
CA SER A 115 12.70 -0.73 18.97
C SER A 115 13.06 -1.45 17.67
N SER A 116 13.42 -2.73 17.78
CA SER A 116 13.71 -3.54 16.58
C SER A 116 12.53 -3.64 15.65
N THR A 117 11.31 -3.67 16.21
CA THR A 117 10.04 -3.73 15.45
C THR A 117 9.78 -2.40 14.74
N ASP A 118 9.86 -1.26 15.45
CA ASP A 118 9.69 0.07 14.83
C ASP A 118 10.71 0.29 13.71
N SER A 119 11.98 -0.10 13.96
CA SER A 119 13.05 0.01 12.97
C SER A 119 12.79 -0.86 11.74
N LEU A 120 12.17 -2.04 11.91
CA LEU A 120 11.78 -2.91 10.81
C LEU A 120 10.61 -2.33 10.01
N PHE A 121 9.61 -1.76 10.68
CA PHE A 121 8.50 -1.04 10.04
C PHE A 121 9.00 0.17 9.25
N LEU A 122 9.91 0.97 9.85
CA LEU A 122 10.57 2.05 9.12
C LEU A 122 11.26 1.52 7.85
N GLY A 123 12.02 0.44 7.96
CA GLY A 123 12.67 -0.20 6.81
C GLY A 123 11.69 -0.62 5.72
N GLY A 124 10.56 -1.20 6.12
CA GLY A 124 9.47 -1.53 5.21
C GLY A 124 8.90 -0.32 4.49
N MET A 125 8.66 0.78 5.20
CA MET A 125 8.19 2.04 4.61
C MET A 125 9.20 2.63 3.62
N LEU A 126 10.49 2.62 3.96
CA LEU A 126 11.54 3.18 3.10
C LEU A 126 11.81 2.32 1.84
N ALA A 127 11.43 1.05 1.87
CA ALA A 127 11.61 0.13 0.75
C ALA A 127 10.55 0.25 -0.34
N MET A 128 9.50 1.04 -0.13
CA MET A 128 8.36 1.13 -1.05
C MET A 128 8.43 2.38 -1.91
N SER A 129 8.59 2.19 -3.22
CA SER A 129 8.58 3.27 -4.21
C SER A 129 7.17 3.45 -4.80
N SER A 130 6.82 4.68 -5.25
CA SER A 130 5.50 4.94 -5.85
C SER A 130 5.48 4.66 -7.34
N THR A 131 4.72 3.68 -7.74
CA THR A 131 4.44 3.37 -9.15
C THR A 131 3.74 4.54 -9.85
N THR A 132 2.76 5.16 -9.18
CA THR A 132 1.95 6.26 -9.72
C THR A 132 2.78 7.51 -10.01
N ILE A 133 3.66 7.92 -9.08
CA ILE A 133 4.50 9.12 -9.24
C ILE A 133 5.48 8.92 -10.40
N ILE A 134 6.17 7.77 -10.44
CA ILE A 134 7.17 7.47 -11.46
C ILE A 134 6.54 7.34 -12.83
N TYR A 135 5.41 6.62 -12.92
CA TYR A 135 4.68 6.47 -14.18
C TYR A 135 4.29 7.82 -14.77
N LYS A 136 3.73 8.71 -13.93
CA LYS A 136 3.35 10.06 -14.32
C LYS A 136 4.58 10.89 -14.73
N ALA A 137 5.66 10.84 -13.95
CA ALA A 137 6.90 11.55 -14.29
C ALA A 137 7.47 11.09 -15.64
N PHE A 138 7.46 9.79 -15.91
CA PHE A 138 7.91 9.28 -17.21
C PHE A 138 7.01 9.68 -18.38
N ASP A 139 5.71 9.81 -18.14
CA ASP A 139 4.76 10.28 -19.14
C ASP A 139 4.97 11.78 -19.45
N ASP A 140 5.00 12.61 -18.42
CA ASP A 140 5.18 14.06 -18.52
C ASP A 140 6.53 14.44 -19.16
N LEU A 141 7.59 13.66 -18.92
CA LEU A 141 8.93 13.85 -19.48
C LEU A 141 9.13 13.14 -20.85
N GLY A 142 8.13 12.41 -21.35
CA GLY A 142 8.24 11.65 -22.61
C GLY A 142 9.24 10.47 -22.53
N LEU A 143 9.50 9.93 -21.34
CA LEU A 143 10.50 8.89 -21.09
C LEU A 143 9.93 7.46 -21.14
N ARG A 144 8.60 7.27 -21.23
CA ARG A 144 7.93 5.94 -21.19
C ARG A 144 8.49 4.93 -22.19
N ARG A 145 8.96 5.40 -23.37
CA ARG A 145 9.51 4.52 -24.41
C ARG A 145 11.01 4.21 -24.23
N LYS A 146 11.65 4.76 -23.21
CA LYS A 146 13.05 4.46 -22.91
C LYS A 146 13.19 3.09 -22.23
N ARG A 147 14.25 2.35 -22.57
CA ARG A 147 14.48 1.00 -22.01
C ARG A 147 14.52 0.98 -20.47
N PHE A 148 15.20 1.96 -19.86
CA PHE A 148 15.29 2.03 -18.41
C PHE A 148 13.91 2.25 -17.74
N ALA A 149 13.00 2.98 -18.39
CA ALA A 149 11.65 3.18 -17.85
C ALA A 149 10.87 1.87 -17.74
N GLY A 150 10.95 1.01 -18.75
CA GLY A 150 10.35 -0.34 -18.67
C GLY A 150 10.95 -1.20 -17.58
N GLU A 151 12.26 -1.11 -17.35
CA GLU A 151 12.98 -1.82 -16.30
C GLU A 151 12.55 -1.34 -14.91
N VAL A 152 12.43 -0.01 -14.71
CA VAL A 152 11.92 0.60 -13.47
C VAL A 152 10.49 0.15 -13.20
N LEU A 153 9.59 0.25 -14.19
CA LEU A 153 8.18 -0.15 -14.01
C LEU A 153 8.05 -1.64 -13.66
N SER A 154 8.90 -2.51 -14.22
CA SER A 154 8.92 -3.93 -13.85
C SER A 154 9.34 -4.13 -12.39
N VAL A 155 10.33 -3.38 -11.90
CA VAL A 155 10.76 -3.43 -10.49
C VAL A 155 9.68 -2.90 -9.58
N LEU A 156 9.02 -1.79 -9.92
CA LEU A 156 7.94 -1.21 -9.13
C LEU A 156 6.76 -2.19 -8.93
N ILE A 157 6.33 -2.86 -10.00
CA ILE A 157 5.29 -3.90 -9.92
C ILE A 157 5.72 -5.02 -8.96
N LEU A 158 6.99 -5.40 -8.98
CA LEU A 158 7.53 -6.41 -8.07
C LEU A 158 7.67 -5.88 -6.64
N GLU A 159 8.05 -4.62 -6.44
CA GLU A 159 8.06 -3.98 -5.12
C GLU A 159 6.66 -3.97 -4.50
N ASP A 160 5.62 -3.64 -5.26
CA ASP A 160 4.22 -3.67 -4.79
C ASP A 160 3.84 -5.08 -4.29
N ILE A 161 4.21 -6.12 -5.04
CA ILE A 161 3.96 -7.52 -4.68
C ILE A 161 4.77 -7.95 -3.43
N LEU A 162 6.07 -7.65 -3.43
CA LEU A 162 6.94 -7.96 -2.30
C LEU A 162 6.57 -7.15 -1.05
N GLY A 163 6.05 -5.93 -1.24
CA GLY A 163 5.53 -5.07 -0.19
C GLY A 163 4.36 -5.71 0.56
N ILE A 164 3.49 -6.43 -0.14
CA ILE A 164 2.40 -7.17 0.49
C ILE A 164 2.94 -8.34 1.31
N LEU A 165 3.89 -9.11 0.76
CA LEU A 165 4.54 -10.17 1.53
C LEU A 165 5.26 -9.60 2.75
N LEU A 166 5.89 -8.44 2.59
CA LEU A 166 6.52 -7.72 3.69
C LEU A 166 5.50 -7.31 4.77
N MET A 167 4.33 -6.76 4.41
CA MET A 167 3.28 -6.41 5.38
C MET A 167 2.80 -7.62 6.17
N VAL A 168 2.72 -8.79 5.54
CA VAL A 168 2.39 -10.04 6.22
C VAL A 168 3.47 -10.42 7.24
N ILE A 169 4.75 -10.32 6.85
CA ILE A 169 5.90 -10.57 7.74
C ILE A 169 5.89 -9.57 8.91
N LEU A 170 5.68 -8.29 8.62
CA LEU A 170 5.59 -7.24 9.64
C LEU A 170 4.45 -7.51 10.63
N SER A 171 3.27 -7.90 10.14
CA SER A 171 2.14 -8.29 11.02
C SER A 171 2.51 -9.46 11.92
N ALA A 172 3.11 -10.51 11.35
CA ALA A 172 3.51 -11.69 12.11
C ALA A 172 4.56 -11.38 13.18
N THR A 173 5.54 -10.50 12.86
CA THR A 173 6.60 -10.10 13.81
C THR A 173 6.07 -9.20 14.92
N ALA A 174 5.12 -8.30 14.63
CA ALA A 174 4.51 -7.42 15.63
C ALA A 174 3.67 -8.21 16.65
N VAL A 175 2.96 -9.26 16.20
CA VAL A 175 2.12 -10.10 17.07
C VAL A 175 2.96 -11.00 17.97
N SER A 176 4.12 -11.50 17.49
CA SER A 176 4.94 -12.47 18.26
C SER A 176 5.70 -11.86 19.43
N GLN A 177 5.89 -10.55 19.51
CA GLN A 177 6.61 -9.76 20.53
C GLN A 177 7.95 -10.33 21.04
N GLN A 178 8.39 -11.50 20.57
CA GLN A 178 9.66 -12.15 20.96
C GLN A 178 10.32 -12.76 19.73
N PHE A 179 11.55 -12.31 19.45
CA PHE A 179 12.41 -12.88 18.41
C PHE A 179 13.06 -14.21 18.86
N GLU A 180 12.32 -15.11 19.51
CA GLU A 180 12.80 -16.47 19.71
C GLU A 180 12.60 -17.24 18.40
N GLY A 181 13.71 -17.66 17.79
CA GLY A 181 13.75 -18.23 16.43
C GLY A 181 12.76 -19.39 16.20
N GLY A 182 12.38 -20.11 17.24
CA GLY A 182 11.39 -21.19 17.17
C GLY A 182 9.95 -20.70 16.96
N GLU A 183 9.55 -19.59 17.60
CA GLU A 183 8.21 -19.01 17.46
C GLU A 183 8.03 -18.30 16.10
N LEU A 184 9.08 -17.63 15.61
CA LEU A 184 9.09 -17.04 14.28
C LEU A 184 8.87 -18.10 13.20
N VAL A 185 9.59 -19.24 13.27
CA VAL A 185 9.42 -20.35 12.33
C VAL A 185 8.00 -20.93 12.41
N LYS A 186 7.44 -21.11 13.60
CA LYS A 186 6.06 -21.59 13.79
C LYS A 186 5.04 -20.62 13.20
N SER A 187 5.22 -19.31 13.40
CA SER A 187 4.35 -18.26 12.84
C SER A 187 4.43 -18.24 11.32
N LEU A 188 5.63 -18.34 10.73
CA LEU A 188 5.82 -18.41 9.28
C LEU A 188 5.23 -19.70 8.68
N LEU A 189 5.36 -20.84 9.36
CA LEU A 189 4.73 -22.10 8.92
C LEU A 189 3.21 -22.03 9.01
N SER A 190 2.67 -21.48 10.08
CA SER A 190 1.23 -21.25 10.24
C SER A 190 0.70 -20.33 9.13
N LEU A 191 1.39 -19.21 8.87
CA LEU A 191 1.08 -18.30 7.78
C LEU A 191 1.12 -19.01 6.42
N GLY A 192 2.19 -19.76 6.14
CA GLY A 192 2.32 -20.54 4.91
C GLY A 192 1.19 -21.55 4.75
N PHE A 193 0.82 -22.25 5.83
CA PHE A 193 -0.32 -23.18 5.83
C PHE A 193 -1.65 -22.46 5.51
N PHE A 194 -1.94 -21.34 6.16
CA PHE A 194 -3.14 -20.56 5.89
C PHE A 194 -3.16 -20.01 4.46
N LEU A 195 -2.03 -19.50 3.96
CA LEU A 195 -1.91 -19.05 2.57
C LEU A 195 -2.25 -20.17 1.59
N VAL A 196 -1.64 -21.34 1.75
CA VAL A 196 -1.89 -22.50 0.88
C VAL A 196 -3.36 -22.93 0.97
N LEU A 197 -3.89 -23.04 2.19
CA LEU A 197 -5.29 -23.43 2.40
C LEU A 197 -6.25 -22.47 1.70
N TRP A 198 -6.06 -21.16 1.86
CA TRP A 198 -6.95 -20.14 1.31
C TRP A 198 -6.82 -20.01 -0.19
N PHE A 199 -5.59 -20.11 -0.72
CA PHE A 199 -5.38 -20.17 -2.17
C PHE A 199 -6.02 -21.42 -2.78
N VAL A 200 -5.80 -22.59 -2.20
CA VAL A 200 -6.38 -23.84 -2.71
C VAL A 200 -7.91 -23.78 -2.66
N VAL A 201 -8.49 -23.43 -1.52
CA VAL A 201 -9.95 -23.31 -1.38
C VAL A 201 -10.48 -22.21 -2.30
N GLY A 202 -9.83 -21.06 -2.34
CA GLY A 202 -10.23 -19.92 -3.16
C GLY A 202 -10.22 -20.23 -4.65
N ILE A 203 -9.15 -20.82 -5.17
CA ILE A 203 -9.00 -21.14 -6.61
C ILE A 203 -10.04 -22.19 -7.07
N TYR A 204 -10.49 -23.08 -6.20
CA TYR A 204 -11.50 -24.08 -6.57
C TYR A 204 -12.93 -23.62 -6.28
N VAL A 205 -13.17 -23.08 -5.10
CA VAL A 205 -14.54 -22.73 -4.62
C VAL A 205 -15.06 -21.47 -5.30
N VAL A 206 -14.28 -20.39 -5.32
CA VAL A 206 -14.73 -19.08 -5.83
C VAL A 206 -15.02 -19.12 -7.33
N PRO A 207 -14.12 -19.64 -8.22
CA PRO A 207 -14.46 -19.75 -9.64
C PRO A 207 -15.60 -20.72 -9.93
N ALA A 208 -15.73 -21.81 -9.15
CA ALA A 208 -16.86 -22.75 -9.29
C ALA A 208 -18.19 -22.07 -8.95
N PHE A 209 -18.21 -21.27 -7.89
CA PHE A 209 -19.36 -20.46 -7.50
C PHE A 209 -19.74 -19.45 -8.56
N LEU A 210 -18.78 -18.62 -9.03
CA LEU A 210 -19.03 -17.61 -10.06
C LEU A 210 -19.51 -18.24 -11.38
N ARG A 211 -18.91 -19.34 -11.82
CA ARG A 211 -19.37 -20.06 -13.02
C ARG A 211 -20.80 -20.57 -12.90
N ARG A 212 -21.20 -21.08 -11.72
CA ARG A 212 -22.55 -21.59 -11.51
C ARG A 212 -23.58 -20.48 -11.40
N ALA A 213 -23.18 -19.33 -10.85
CA ALA A 213 -24.02 -18.16 -10.70
C ALA A 213 -24.04 -17.25 -11.95
N ARG A 214 -23.21 -17.51 -12.96
CA ARG A 214 -23.01 -16.62 -14.12
C ARG A 214 -24.29 -16.25 -14.88
N ALA A 215 -25.26 -17.16 -14.95
CA ALA A 215 -26.54 -16.90 -15.61
C ALA A 215 -27.43 -15.87 -14.88
N PHE A 216 -27.15 -15.62 -13.60
CA PHE A 216 -27.93 -14.76 -12.72
C PHE A 216 -27.17 -13.49 -12.28
N ILE A 217 -25.88 -13.37 -12.66
CA ILE A 217 -25.00 -12.28 -12.25
C ILE A 217 -24.98 -11.21 -13.35
N ASN A 218 -25.53 -10.04 -13.03
CA ASN A 218 -25.31 -8.79 -13.76
C ASN A 218 -24.12 -8.00 -13.12
N ASP A 219 -23.82 -6.80 -13.63
CA ASP A 219 -22.70 -5.98 -13.15
C ASP A 219 -22.84 -5.59 -11.68
N GLU A 220 -24.05 -5.18 -11.28
CA GLU A 220 -24.37 -4.83 -9.89
C GLU A 220 -24.19 -6.03 -8.95
N THR A 221 -24.75 -7.17 -9.32
CA THR A 221 -24.62 -8.40 -8.53
C THR A 221 -23.16 -8.86 -8.45
N LEU A 222 -22.40 -8.74 -9.54
CA LEU A 222 -20.99 -9.10 -9.57
C LEU A 222 -20.17 -8.23 -8.61
N LEU A 223 -20.42 -6.92 -8.60
CA LEU A 223 -19.78 -5.99 -7.66
C LEU A 223 -20.08 -6.37 -6.22
N VAL A 224 -21.35 -6.55 -5.87
CA VAL A 224 -21.80 -6.87 -4.51
C VAL A 224 -21.21 -8.21 -4.05
N VAL A 225 -21.25 -9.23 -4.91
CA VAL A 225 -20.67 -10.56 -4.60
C VAL A 225 -19.17 -10.47 -4.40
N SER A 226 -18.44 -9.75 -5.25
CA SER A 226 -16.98 -9.62 -5.15
C SER A 226 -16.56 -8.90 -3.88
N ILE A 227 -17.25 -7.82 -3.53
CA ILE A 227 -17.04 -7.08 -2.28
C ILE A 227 -17.41 -7.96 -1.08
N GLY A 228 -18.53 -8.67 -1.15
CA GLY A 228 -18.96 -9.60 -0.10
C GLY A 228 -17.93 -10.68 0.16
N LEU A 229 -17.39 -11.32 -0.88
CA LEU A 229 -16.29 -12.30 -0.78
C LEU A 229 -15.03 -11.67 -0.16
N CYS A 230 -14.70 -10.43 -0.57
CA CYS A 230 -13.58 -9.70 0.03
C CYS A 230 -13.76 -9.57 1.54
N PHE A 231 -14.89 -9.06 2.02
CA PHE A 231 -15.15 -8.88 3.46
C PHE A 231 -15.25 -10.19 4.22
N VAL A 232 -15.74 -11.27 3.63
CA VAL A 232 -15.70 -12.61 4.25
C VAL A 232 -14.26 -13.00 4.55
N LEU A 233 -13.34 -12.83 3.58
CA LEU A 233 -11.95 -13.19 3.78
C LEU A 233 -11.23 -12.23 4.73
N VAL A 234 -11.58 -10.95 4.73
CA VAL A 234 -11.12 -9.95 5.71
C VAL A 234 -11.47 -10.41 7.15
N VAL A 235 -12.73 -10.77 7.40
CA VAL A 235 -13.19 -11.22 8.73
C VAL A 235 -12.52 -12.53 9.14
N LEU A 236 -12.33 -13.45 8.20
CA LEU A 236 -11.64 -14.70 8.47
C LEU A 236 -10.15 -14.48 8.78
N ALA A 237 -9.47 -13.57 8.06
CA ALA A 237 -8.08 -13.21 8.32
C ALA A 237 -7.93 -12.59 9.72
N ASP A 238 -8.77 -11.64 10.06
CA ASP A 238 -8.79 -10.98 11.35
C ASP A 238 -8.98 -12.00 12.51
N ARG A 239 -9.95 -12.92 12.40
CA ARG A 239 -10.15 -14.00 13.36
C ARG A 239 -8.97 -14.98 13.46
N ALA A 240 -8.20 -15.11 12.41
CA ALA A 240 -6.98 -15.93 12.38
C ALA A 240 -5.75 -15.19 12.94
N GLY A 241 -5.89 -13.92 13.35
CA GLY A 241 -4.79 -13.07 13.85
C GLY A 241 -3.97 -12.39 12.76
N TYR A 242 -4.48 -12.36 11.54
CA TYR A 242 -3.83 -11.63 10.42
C TYR A 242 -4.50 -10.29 10.17
N SER A 243 -3.82 -9.39 9.44
CA SER A 243 -4.39 -8.08 9.13
C SER A 243 -5.57 -8.17 8.14
N SER A 244 -6.54 -7.27 8.31
CA SER A 244 -7.68 -7.11 7.39
C SER A 244 -7.22 -6.83 5.94
N ALA A 245 -6.15 -6.05 5.79
CA ALA A 245 -5.51 -5.74 4.53
C ALA A 245 -5.04 -7.00 3.79
N PHE A 246 -4.45 -7.95 4.52
CA PHE A 246 -4.00 -9.22 3.99
C PHE A 246 -5.16 -10.08 3.47
N GLY A 247 -6.26 -10.20 4.23
CA GLY A 247 -7.46 -10.91 3.79
C GLY A 247 -8.02 -10.33 2.49
N ALA A 248 -8.09 -9.01 2.37
CA ALA A 248 -8.56 -8.32 1.19
C ALA A 248 -7.67 -8.61 -0.04
N PHE A 249 -6.35 -8.52 0.12
CA PHE A 249 -5.40 -8.84 -0.95
C PHE A 249 -5.53 -10.29 -1.45
N ILE A 250 -5.61 -11.25 -0.54
CA ILE A 250 -5.77 -12.68 -0.92
C ILE A 250 -7.05 -12.88 -1.75
N MET A 251 -8.19 -12.30 -1.33
CA MET A 251 -9.41 -12.42 -2.12
C MET A 251 -9.27 -11.78 -3.49
N GLY A 252 -8.67 -10.60 -3.58
CA GLY A 252 -8.34 -9.97 -4.86
C GLY A 252 -7.52 -10.89 -5.76
N SER A 253 -6.45 -11.49 -5.21
CA SER A 253 -5.58 -12.41 -5.94
C SER A 253 -6.30 -13.70 -6.38
N ILE A 254 -7.26 -14.20 -5.60
CA ILE A 254 -8.11 -15.32 -6.00
C ILE A 254 -9.01 -14.93 -7.18
N LEU A 255 -9.65 -13.76 -7.10
CA LEU A 255 -10.55 -13.26 -8.13
C LEU A 255 -9.80 -12.89 -9.42
N SER A 256 -8.53 -12.48 -9.33
CA SER A 256 -7.69 -12.17 -10.50
C SER A 256 -7.47 -13.36 -11.44
N GLU A 257 -7.56 -14.59 -10.94
CA GLU A 257 -7.44 -15.81 -11.73
C GLU A 257 -8.81 -16.29 -12.32
N THR A 258 -9.90 -15.52 -12.09
CA THR A 258 -11.22 -15.83 -12.65
C THR A 258 -11.41 -15.20 -14.04
N LEU A 259 -12.42 -15.69 -14.79
CA LEU A 259 -12.76 -15.14 -16.11
C LEU A 259 -13.37 -13.72 -16.00
N GLU A 260 -13.89 -13.37 -14.86
CA GLU A 260 -14.54 -12.10 -14.56
C GLU A 260 -13.57 -11.04 -13.99
N ALA A 261 -12.26 -11.34 -13.87
CA ALA A 261 -11.26 -10.51 -13.20
C ALA A 261 -11.24 -9.06 -13.70
N GLU A 262 -11.09 -8.84 -15.02
CA GLU A 262 -11.05 -7.49 -15.62
C GLU A 262 -12.36 -6.71 -15.35
N LYS A 263 -13.50 -7.40 -15.38
CA LYS A 263 -14.80 -6.81 -15.12
C LYS A 263 -14.94 -6.42 -13.65
N ILE A 264 -14.51 -7.28 -12.74
CA ILE A 264 -14.50 -7.00 -11.29
C ILE A 264 -13.59 -5.81 -11.00
N GLU A 265 -12.40 -5.77 -11.55
CA GLU A 265 -11.45 -4.67 -11.40
C GLU A 265 -12.07 -3.34 -11.83
N HIS A 266 -12.69 -3.32 -13.01
CA HIS A 266 -13.37 -2.11 -13.52
C HIS A 266 -14.54 -1.65 -12.63
N LEU A 267 -15.33 -2.57 -12.09
CA LEU A 267 -16.46 -2.26 -11.23
C LEU A 267 -16.02 -1.81 -9.83
N VAL A 268 -14.93 -2.35 -9.31
CA VAL A 268 -14.38 -2.02 -7.99
C VAL A 268 -13.60 -0.71 -8.01
N SER A 269 -13.00 -0.33 -9.13
CA SER A 269 -12.13 0.86 -9.22
C SER A 269 -12.75 2.15 -8.69
N PRO A 270 -14.01 2.54 -9.03
CA PRO A 270 -14.62 3.75 -8.47
C PRO A 270 -14.82 3.68 -6.95
N VAL A 271 -15.11 2.49 -6.43
CA VAL A 271 -15.28 2.26 -4.98
C VAL A 271 -13.93 2.41 -4.27
N LYS A 272 -12.88 1.77 -4.81
CA LYS A 272 -11.50 1.91 -4.35
C LYS A 272 -11.07 3.38 -4.35
N ASP A 273 -11.35 4.13 -5.42
CA ASP A 273 -10.93 5.53 -5.53
C ASP A 273 -11.60 6.40 -4.47
N LEU A 274 -12.89 6.18 -4.18
CA LEU A 274 -13.62 6.90 -3.14
C LEU A 274 -13.07 6.61 -1.74
N PHE A 275 -12.96 5.33 -1.38
CA PHE A 275 -12.49 4.93 -0.06
C PHE A 275 -10.99 5.16 0.12
N GLY A 276 -10.21 5.03 -0.96
CA GLY A 276 -8.80 5.41 -0.98
C GLY A 276 -8.59 6.90 -0.71
N ALA A 277 -9.44 7.76 -1.29
CA ALA A 277 -9.42 9.19 -0.97
C ALA A 277 -9.66 9.45 0.53
N ILE A 278 -10.66 8.78 1.13
CA ILE A 278 -10.96 8.90 2.57
C ILE A 278 -9.75 8.43 3.40
N PHE A 279 -9.13 7.30 3.02
CA PHE A 279 -7.92 6.81 3.69
C PHE A 279 -6.78 7.84 3.67
N PHE A 280 -6.43 8.38 2.50
CA PHE A 280 -5.33 9.35 2.40
C PHE A 280 -5.65 10.69 3.09
N VAL A 281 -6.91 11.10 3.10
CA VAL A 281 -7.36 12.26 3.89
C VAL A 281 -7.19 11.97 5.39
N SER A 282 -7.59 10.79 5.86
CA SER A 282 -7.38 10.38 7.27
C SER A 282 -5.90 10.38 7.64
N VAL A 283 -5.02 9.86 6.78
CA VAL A 283 -3.56 9.94 6.98
C VAL A 283 -3.09 11.40 7.08
N GLY A 284 -3.60 12.28 6.21
CA GLY A 284 -3.27 13.70 6.25
C GLY A 284 -3.69 14.40 7.56
N MET A 285 -4.82 13.99 8.17
CA MET A 285 -5.27 14.51 9.46
C MET A 285 -4.33 14.15 10.63
N MET A 286 -3.59 13.06 10.52
CA MET A 286 -2.61 12.63 11.53
C MET A 286 -1.34 13.48 11.51
N VAL A 287 -1.12 14.30 10.49
CA VAL A 287 0.06 15.16 10.38
C VAL A 287 0.00 16.30 11.40
N ASP A 288 0.86 16.27 12.40
CA ASP A 288 1.03 17.32 13.39
C ASP A 288 2.27 18.17 13.08
N PRO A 289 2.10 19.45 12.70
CA PRO A 289 3.23 20.35 12.44
C PRO A 289 4.14 20.54 13.65
N GLY A 290 3.58 20.48 14.87
CA GLY A 290 4.35 20.59 16.11
C GLY A 290 5.35 19.46 16.26
N ILE A 291 4.92 18.22 15.98
CA ILE A 291 5.78 17.03 16.01
C ILE A 291 6.85 17.12 14.91
N LEU A 292 6.49 17.56 13.71
CA LEU A 292 7.46 17.72 12.61
C LEU A 292 8.57 18.72 12.97
N VAL A 293 8.20 19.84 13.61
CA VAL A 293 9.18 20.86 14.06
C VAL A 293 10.00 20.33 15.24
N ALA A 294 9.39 19.64 16.21
CA ALA A 294 10.10 19.08 17.36
C ALA A 294 11.13 18.01 16.95
N HIS A 295 10.81 17.21 15.93
CA HIS A 295 11.64 16.09 15.46
C HIS A 295 12.27 16.33 14.07
N TRP A 296 12.51 17.60 13.70
CA TRP A 296 13.05 17.95 12.38
C TRP A 296 14.33 17.20 12.00
N GLY A 297 15.17 16.88 13.01
CA GLY A 297 16.41 16.13 12.80
C GLY A 297 16.14 14.70 12.33
N ALA A 298 15.18 14.00 12.94
CA ALA A 298 14.75 12.66 12.50
C ALA A 298 14.14 12.71 11.10
N VAL A 299 13.27 13.70 10.83
CA VAL A 299 12.67 13.91 9.50
C VAL A 299 13.76 14.10 8.45
N LEU A 300 14.78 14.93 8.72
CA LEU A 300 15.88 15.17 7.79
C LEU A 300 16.70 13.90 7.54
N VAL A 301 17.06 13.17 8.62
CA VAL A 301 17.87 11.93 8.50
C VAL A 301 17.11 10.87 7.72
N ILE A 302 15.82 10.66 8.02
CA ILE A 302 14.97 9.70 7.29
C ILE A 302 14.85 10.11 5.82
N THR A 303 14.64 11.39 5.52
CA THR A 303 14.56 11.89 4.15
C THR A 303 15.87 11.62 3.38
N LEU A 304 17.01 11.92 3.99
CA LEU A 304 18.31 11.67 3.38
C LEU A 304 18.59 10.15 3.22
N ALA A 305 18.17 9.33 4.19
CA ALA A 305 18.27 7.88 4.12
C ALA A 305 17.47 7.30 2.95
N VAL A 306 16.24 7.82 2.71
CA VAL A 306 15.44 7.43 1.54
C VAL A 306 16.11 7.85 0.25
N LEU A 307 16.38 9.13 0.08
CA LEU A 307 16.94 9.65 -1.17
C LEU A 307 18.29 9.02 -1.48
N GLY A 308 19.21 9.05 -0.52
CA GLY A 308 20.55 8.46 -0.66
C GLY A 308 20.52 6.95 -0.80
N GLY A 309 19.75 6.28 0.05
CA GLY A 309 19.59 4.83 0.03
C GLY A 309 19.03 4.33 -1.29
N GLN A 310 17.92 4.90 -1.77
CA GLN A 310 17.33 4.52 -3.05
C GLN A 310 18.26 4.81 -4.24
N MET A 311 18.92 5.95 -4.27
CA MET A 311 19.91 6.26 -5.33
C MET A 311 21.06 5.26 -5.35
N VAL A 312 21.64 4.94 -4.20
CA VAL A 312 22.81 4.05 -4.09
C VAL A 312 22.38 2.59 -4.29
N PHE A 313 21.47 2.09 -3.46
CA PHE A 313 21.10 0.68 -3.47
C PHE A 313 20.20 0.34 -4.65
N GLY A 314 19.35 1.28 -5.13
CA GLY A 314 18.63 1.14 -6.38
C GLY A 314 19.61 0.98 -7.55
N THR A 315 20.60 1.88 -7.68
CA THR A 315 21.63 1.76 -8.73
C THR A 315 22.37 0.43 -8.61
N LEU A 316 22.84 0.07 -7.41
CA LEU A 316 23.58 -1.18 -7.17
C LEU A 316 22.75 -2.41 -7.55
N SER A 317 21.46 -2.44 -7.21
CA SER A 317 20.58 -3.56 -7.51
C SER A 317 20.45 -3.80 -9.01
N PHE A 318 20.32 -2.73 -9.81
CA PHE A 318 20.30 -2.86 -11.27
C PHE A 318 21.66 -3.25 -11.86
N VAL A 319 22.78 -2.82 -11.27
CA VAL A 319 24.12 -3.27 -11.69
C VAL A 319 24.28 -4.76 -11.44
N VAL A 320 23.89 -5.24 -10.26
CA VAL A 320 23.94 -6.67 -9.90
C VAL A 320 23.02 -7.49 -10.79
N ALA A 321 21.86 -6.95 -11.18
CA ALA A 321 20.96 -7.57 -12.15
C ALA A 321 21.52 -7.59 -13.60
N GLY A 322 22.73 -7.05 -13.82
CA GLY A 322 23.42 -7.12 -15.12
C GLY A 322 23.12 -5.96 -16.07
N HIS A 323 22.70 -4.81 -15.55
CA HIS A 323 22.51 -3.60 -16.35
C HIS A 323 23.80 -2.73 -16.35
N PRO A 324 24.14 -2.06 -17.47
CA PRO A 324 25.27 -1.15 -17.51
C PRO A 324 25.06 0.03 -16.56
N LEU A 325 26.13 0.50 -15.89
CA LEU A 325 26.11 1.50 -14.82
C LEU A 325 25.25 2.73 -15.17
N ARG A 326 25.42 3.31 -16.36
CA ARG A 326 24.66 4.49 -16.81
C ARG A 326 23.13 4.24 -16.79
N ARG A 327 22.68 3.03 -17.17
CA ARG A 327 21.27 2.67 -17.14
C ARG A 327 20.82 2.39 -15.71
N ALA A 328 21.63 1.68 -14.95
CA ALA A 328 21.37 1.39 -13.54
C ALA A 328 21.22 2.68 -12.71
N MET A 329 22.05 3.70 -12.96
CA MET A 329 21.89 5.02 -12.33
C MET A 329 20.56 5.68 -12.69
N ASN A 330 20.14 5.66 -13.97
CA ASN A 330 18.84 6.19 -14.34
C ASN A 330 17.70 5.46 -13.61
N CYS A 331 17.81 4.13 -13.46
CA CYS A 331 16.81 3.33 -12.73
C CYS A 331 16.81 3.69 -11.24
N GLY A 332 17.96 3.64 -10.56
CA GLY A 332 18.08 3.91 -9.13
C GLY A 332 17.64 5.32 -8.74
N PHE A 333 18.00 6.32 -9.55
CA PHE A 333 17.56 7.70 -9.31
C PHE A 333 16.05 7.90 -9.54
N SER A 334 15.46 7.12 -10.44
CA SER A 334 14.01 7.14 -10.62
C SER A 334 13.26 6.55 -9.41
N LEU A 335 13.84 5.60 -8.69
CA LEU A 335 13.24 5.00 -7.50
C LEU A 335 13.36 5.87 -6.23
N ALA A 336 14.13 6.97 -6.26
CA ALA A 336 14.46 7.79 -5.09
C ALA A 336 13.26 8.63 -4.57
N GLN A 337 12.20 7.98 -4.16
CA GLN A 337 10.99 8.58 -3.55
C GLN A 337 10.24 7.49 -2.76
N ILE A 338 9.26 7.87 -1.94
CA ILE A 338 8.43 6.96 -1.16
C ILE A 338 7.03 6.83 -1.81
N GLY A 339 6.50 5.61 -1.82
CA GLY A 339 5.18 5.30 -2.33
C GLY A 339 4.07 5.38 -1.29
N GLU A 340 2.84 5.32 -1.78
CA GLU A 340 1.61 5.26 -0.98
C GLU A 340 1.55 4.04 -0.05
N PHE A 341 2.22 2.95 -0.40
CA PHE A 341 2.34 1.75 0.46
C PHE A 341 3.00 2.03 1.80
N ALA A 342 3.91 3.02 1.88
CA ALA A 342 4.52 3.42 3.13
C ALA A 342 3.47 3.88 4.16
N PHE A 343 2.41 4.58 3.71
CA PHE A 343 1.31 4.99 4.58
C PHE A 343 0.47 3.80 5.04
N ILE A 344 0.31 2.77 4.19
CA ILE A 344 -0.41 1.55 4.55
C ILE A 344 0.39 0.76 5.59
N ILE A 345 1.72 0.66 5.42
CA ILE A 345 2.61 0.03 6.41
C ILE A 345 2.59 0.82 7.74
N ALA A 346 2.60 2.16 7.67
CA ALA A 346 2.48 3.00 8.87
C ALA A 346 1.14 2.77 9.59
N ALA A 347 0.02 2.76 8.85
CA ALA A 347 -1.31 2.48 9.41
C ALA A 347 -1.38 1.08 10.03
N LEU A 348 -0.76 0.08 9.41
CA LEU A 348 -0.62 -1.26 9.96
C LEU A 348 0.16 -1.24 11.27
N GLY A 349 1.30 -0.52 11.34
CA GLY A 349 2.09 -0.35 12.55
C GLY A 349 1.25 0.25 13.69
N VAL A 350 0.56 1.36 13.44
CA VAL A 350 -0.35 1.99 14.41
C VAL A 350 -1.42 1.01 14.90
N SER A 351 -2.04 0.23 14.01
CA SER A 351 -3.05 -0.77 14.38
C SER A 351 -2.52 -1.89 15.27
N LEU A 352 -1.24 -2.22 15.12
CA LEU A 352 -0.50 -3.24 15.88
C LEU A 352 0.22 -2.66 17.11
N LYS A 353 0.10 -1.35 17.38
CA LYS A 353 0.75 -0.62 18.47
C LYS A 353 2.29 -0.67 18.42
N VAL A 354 2.79 -0.57 17.19
CA VAL A 354 4.20 -0.42 16.84
C VAL A 354 4.49 1.01 16.45
#